data_c62c978bc11a224b019755d68aa17b77
#
_entry.id   c62c978bc11a224b019755d68aa17b77
#
_cell.length_a   1.000
_cell.length_b   1.000
_cell.length_c   1.000
_cell.angle_alpha   90.00
_cell.angle_beta   90.00
_cell.angle_gamma   90.00
#
_symmetry.space_group_name_H-M   'P 1'
#
loop_
_entity.id
_entity.type
_entity.pdbx_description
1 polymer ?
#
loop_
_entity_poly.entity_id
_entity_poly.type
_entity_poly.pdbx_seq_one_letter_code
_entity_poly.pdbx_strand_id
1 'polypeptide(L)'
;MPPKFVKTVRQLIYWEYAKLIGRAAGFEKNYGFIVSRYKKLESGEMSWSSSIRDYEKELDLGRVCVYCGAETGLSTDHILPISRAGVDPRVTALLDSSDNCVCACKKCNSSKGSKDVFEWYGSDNTGDIPRLVLSKFLKLAHRLHETQGTLDLQDPNMDGVLDIYDLGVVITYLIAKASGKAQTPPDAKGS
;
A
#
# COMPACT_ATOMS: atom_id res chain seq x y z
N MET A 1 -16.69 1.48 -0.94
CA MET A 1 -16.72 0.20 -0.18
C MET A 1 -16.50 -0.98 -1.13
N PRO A 2 -15.80 -2.03 -0.69
CA PRO A 2 -15.64 -3.24 -1.48
C PRO A 2 -16.98 -3.97 -1.68
N PRO A 3 -17.11 -4.83 -2.72
CA PRO A 3 -18.29 -5.64 -2.90
C PRO A 3 -18.55 -6.60 -1.73
N LYS A 4 -19.81 -6.98 -1.53
CA LYS A 4 -20.23 -7.86 -0.41
C LYS A 4 -19.54 -9.24 -0.36
N PHE A 5 -18.95 -9.70 -1.46
CA PHE A 5 -18.20 -10.96 -1.50
C PHE A 5 -16.76 -10.84 -1.01
N VAL A 6 -16.24 -9.63 -0.87
CA VAL A 6 -14.93 -9.35 -0.27
C VAL A 6 -15.11 -9.30 1.24
N LYS A 7 -14.51 -10.23 1.97
CA LYS A 7 -14.73 -10.46 3.40
C LYS A 7 -13.46 -10.42 4.25
N THR A 8 -12.30 -10.51 3.63
CA THR A 8 -11.02 -10.58 4.34
C THR A 8 -10.01 -9.62 3.72
N VAL A 9 -8.97 -9.29 4.47
CA VAL A 9 -7.86 -8.47 3.98
C VAL A 9 -7.26 -9.05 2.69
N ARG A 10 -7.04 -10.37 2.63
CA ARG A 10 -6.56 -11.05 1.41
C ARG A 10 -7.44 -10.75 0.22
N GLN A 11 -8.74 -10.90 0.38
CA GLN A 11 -9.72 -10.64 -0.68
C GLN A 11 -9.78 -9.16 -1.06
N LEU A 12 -9.64 -8.27 -0.07
CA LEU A 12 -9.60 -6.84 -0.31
C LEU A 12 -8.35 -6.42 -1.12
N ILE A 13 -7.19 -6.97 -0.77
CA ILE A 13 -5.95 -6.76 -1.53
C ILE A 13 -6.14 -7.23 -2.99
N TYR A 14 -6.69 -8.42 -3.21
CA TYR A 14 -6.95 -8.92 -4.57
C TYR A 14 -7.97 -8.07 -5.32
N TRP A 15 -8.98 -7.55 -4.62
CA TRP A 15 -9.97 -6.66 -5.21
C TRP A 15 -9.33 -5.34 -5.68
N GLU A 16 -8.55 -4.68 -4.84
CA GLU A 16 -7.85 -3.45 -5.17
C GLU A 16 -6.83 -3.67 -6.31
N TYR A 17 -6.17 -4.82 -6.30
CA TYR A 17 -5.24 -5.18 -7.37
C TYR A 17 -5.96 -5.47 -8.70
N ALA A 18 -7.13 -6.09 -8.68
CA ALA A 18 -7.95 -6.28 -9.86
C ALA A 18 -8.42 -4.94 -10.47
N LYS A 19 -8.76 -3.97 -9.63
CA LYS A 19 -9.05 -2.59 -10.06
C LYS A 19 -7.83 -1.93 -10.71
N LEU A 20 -6.64 -2.12 -10.11
CA LEU A 20 -5.38 -1.62 -10.67
C LEU A 20 -5.11 -2.20 -12.06
N ILE A 21 -5.32 -3.51 -12.25
CA ILE A 21 -5.21 -4.16 -13.57
C ILE A 21 -6.24 -3.57 -14.55
N GLY A 22 -7.49 -3.38 -14.11
CA GLY A 22 -8.54 -2.74 -14.91
C GLY A 22 -8.14 -1.35 -15.39
N ARG A 23 -7.62 -0.52 -14.48
CA ARG A 23 -7.12 0.82 -14.79
C ARG A 23 -5.96 0.78 -15.80
N ALA A 24 -4.99 -0.13 -15.59
CA ALA A 24 -3.85 -0.29 -16.49
C ALA A 24 -4.24 -0.74 -17.90
N ALA A 25 -5.35 -1.46 -18.04
CA ALA A 25 -5.87 -1.97 -19.31
C ALA A 25 -6.93 -1.05 -19.95
N GLY A 26 -7.28 0.10 -19.34
CA GLY A 26 -8.35 0.98 -19.82
C GLY A 26 -9.77 0.45 -19.55
N PHE A 27 -9.93 -0.48 -18.62
CA PHE A 27 -11.19 -1.12 -18.22
C PHE A 27 -11.62 -0.77 -16.79
N GLU A 28 -11.21 0.37 -16.25
CA GLU A 28 -11.48 0.78 -14.88
C GLU A 28 -12.98 0.87 -14.53
N LYS A 29 -13.84 1.13 -15.52
CA LYS A 29 -15.30 1.18 -15.38
C LYS A 29 -15.99 -0.15 -15.72
N ASN A 30 -15.26 -1.15 -16.18
CA ASN A 30 -15.83 -2.46 -16.56
C ASN A 30 -15.82 -3.40 -15.35
N TYR A 31 -16.94 -3.40 -14.61
CA TYR A 31 -17.11 -4.24 -13.42
C TYR A 31 -16.88 -5.74 -13.70
N GLY A 32 -17.39 -6.25 -14.82
CA GLY A 32 -17.21 -7.66 -15.20
C GLY A 32 -15.76 -8.03 -15.43
N PHE A 33 -14.98 -7.13 -16.05
CA PHE A 33 -13.53 -7.30 -16.21
C PHE A 33 -12.83 -7.36 -14.86
N ILE A 34 -13.11 -6.42 -13.96
CA ILE A 34 -12.52 -6.36 -12.62
C ILE A 34 -12.82 -7.64 -11.83
N VAL A 35 -14.09 -8.06 -11.80
CA VAL A 35 -14.51 -9.32 -11.12
C VAL A 35 -13.80 -10.53 -11.71
N SER A 36 -13.64 -10.61 -13.04
CA SER A 36 -12.89 -11.69 -13.68
C SER A 36 -11.42 -11.72 -13.21
N ARG A 37 -10.76 -10.57 -13.11
CA ARG A 37 -9.37 -10.49 -12.62
C ARG A 37 -9.28 -10.88 -11.15
N TYR A 38 -10.19 -10.38 -10.32
CA TYR A 38 -10.30 -10.75 -8.91
C TYR A 38 -10.40 -12.28 -8.73
N LYS A 39 -11.32 -12.94 -9.42
CA LYS A 39 -11.50 -14.39 -9.33
C LYS A 39 -10.24 -15.17 -9.73
N LYS A 40 -9.51 -14.72 -10.75
CA LYS A 40 -8.24 -15.31 -11.16
C LYS A 40 -7.12 -15.16 -10.15
N LEU A 41 -7.08 -14.02 -9.44
CA LEU A 41 -6.16 -13.80 -8.33
C LEU A 41 -6.52 -14.70 -7.13
N GLU A 42 -7.79 -14.75 -6.78
CA GLU A 42 -8.31 -15.54 -5.66
C GLU A 42 -8.10 -17.05 -5.86
N SER A 43 -8.30 -17.56 -7.09
CA SER A 43 -8.06 -18.97 -7.44
C SER A 43 -6.59 -19.33 -7.64
N GLY A 44 -5.67 -18.36 -7.67
CA GLY A 44 -4.26 -18.58 -7.99
C GLY A 44 -3.97 -18.79 -9.49
N GLU A 45 -4.98 -18.68 -10.37
CA GLU A 45 -4.80 -18.76 -11.83
C GLU A 45 -3.94 -17.59 -12.35
N MET A 46 -3.96 -16.45 -11.65
CA MET A 46 -3.15 -15.28 -11.95
C MET A 46 -2.22 -14.97 -10.77
N SER A 47 -0.91 -14.89 -11.03
CA SER A 47 0.06 -14.46 -10.03
C SER A 47 0.23 -12.93 -10.03
N TRP A 48 0.61 -12.39 -8.88
CA TRP A 48 0.96 -10.97 -8.72
C TRP A 48 2.05 -10.48 -9.68
N SER A 49 3.05 -11.33 -9.92
CA SER A 49 4.26 -10.96 -10.68
C SER A 49 4.01 -10.85 -12.17
N SER A 50 3.06 -11.61 -12.71
CA SER A 50 2.79 -11.63 -14.16
C SER A 50 2.11 -10.37 -14.69
N SER A 51 1.43 -9.63 -13.79
CA SER A 51 0.62 -8.46 -14.15
C SER A 51 1.39 -7.14 -14.12
N ILE A 52 2.64 -7.10 -13.63
CA ILE A 52 3.40 -5.88 -13.38
C ILE A 52 4.78 -5.93 -14.05
N ARG A 53 4.83 -6.38 -15.28
CA ARG A 53 6.01 -6.22 -16.15
C ARG A 53 6.28 -4.74 -16.51
N ASP A 54 5.33 -3.84 -16.21
CA ASP A 54 5.50 -2.41 -16.42
C ASP A 54 6.41 -1.72 -15.39
N TYR A 55 6.83 -2.43 -14.35
CA TYR A 55 7.77 -1.92 -13.35
C TYR A 55 9.11 -1.50 -13.96
N GLU A 56 9.63 -2.29 -14.90
CA GLU A 56 10.88 -1.97 -15.60
C GLU A 56 10.75 -0.70 -16.44
N LYS A 57 9.61 -0.51 -17.11
CA LYS A 57 9.35 0.69 -17.93
C LYS A 57 9.17 1.97 -17.10
N GLU A 58 8.67 1.85 -15.87
CA GLU A 58 8.51 3.00 -14.97
C GLU A 58 9.85 3.39 -14.32
N LEU A 59 10.79 2.46 -14.16
CA LEU A 59 12.17 2.75 -13.75
C LEU A 59 12.97 3.49 -14.83
N ASP A 60 12.65 3.28 -16.10
CA ASP A 60 13.28 3.96 -17.24
C ASP A 60 12.83 5.43 -17.36
N LEU A 61 11.80 5.88 -16.66
CA LEU A 61 11.31 7.26 -16.66
C LEU A 61 12.25 8.27 -15.99
N GLY A 62 13.38 7.82 -15.44
CA GLY A 62 14.36 8.67 -14.81
C GLY A 62 14.04 9.00 -13.35
N ARG A 63 14.93 9.76 -12.70
CA ARG A 63 14.76 10.20 -11.32
C ARG A 63 13.77 11.36 -11.25
N VAL A 64 12.50 11.06 -11.11
CA VAL A 64 11.42 12.04 -10.91
C VAL A 64 10.59 11.68 -9.67
N CYS A 65 9.93 12.66 -9.10
CA CYS A 65 8.97 12.42 -8.03
C CYS A 65 7.80 11.57 -8.57
N VAL A 66 7.60 10.38 -8.03
CA VAL A 66 6.52 9.46 -8.45
C VAL A 66 5.12 10.07 -8.28
N TYR A 67 4.97 11.04 -7.36
CA TYR A 67 3.69 11.66 -7.04
C TYR A 67 3.33 12.87 -7.91
N CYS A 68 4.30 13.70 -8.26
CA CYS A 68 4.02 14.97 -8.97
C CYS A 68 4.92 15.23 -10.18
N GLY A 69 5.85 14.32 -10.50
CA GLY A 69 6.75 14.47 -11.64
C GLY A 69 7.90 15.47 -11.47
N ALA A 70 8.09 16.07 -10.27
CA ALA A 70 9.20 17.01 -10.05
C ALA A 70 10.56 16.32 -10.21
N GLU A 71 11.51 16.98 -10.86
CA GLU A 71 12.86 16.46 -11.15
C GLU A 71 13.91 16.91 -10.11
N THR A 72 13.56 17.83 -9.24
CA THR A 72 14.47 18.42 -8.25
C THR A 72 13.98 18.25 -6.83
N GLY A 73 14.89 18.39 -5.86
CA GLY A 73 14.56 18.24 -4.44
C GLY A 73 14.11 16.82 -4.09
N LEU A 74 14.66 15.82 -4.77
CA LEU A 74 14.28 14.44 -4.61
C LEU A 74 14.83 13.82 -3.32
N SER A 75 14.04 12.91 -2.75
CA SER A 75 14.34 12.12 -1.55
C SER A 75 13.70 10.75 -1.67
N THR A 76 14.06 9.84 -0.80
CA THR A 76 13.35 8.56 -0.65
C THR A 76 12.13 8.76 0.24
N ASP A 77 10.98 8.24 -0.16
CA ASP A 77 9.76 8.14 0.64
C ASP A 77 9.42 6.68 0.89
N HIS A 78 8.96 6.36 2.10
CA HIS A 78 8.44 5.05 2.44
C HIS A 78 6.92 5.03 2.24
N ILE A 79 6.43 4.16 1.38
CA ILE A 79 5.00 4.02 1.04
C ILE A 79 4.18 3.73 2.29
N LEU A 80 4.62 2.76 3.10
CA LEU A 80 4.20 2.54 4.49
C LEU A 80 5.24 3.14 5.42
N PRO A 81 4.86 4.02 6.35
CA PRO A 81 5.82 4.67 7.25
C PRO A 81 6.60 3.67 8.12
N ILE A 82 7.92 3.77 8.15
CA ILE A 82 8.79 2.94 9.03
C ILE A 82 8.39 3.11 10.50
N SER A 83 7.91 4.29 10.89
CA SER A 83 7.44 4.57 12.25
C SER A 83 6.33 3.62 12.73
N ARG A 84 5.70 2.88 11.82
CA ARG A 84 4.67 1.88 12.15
C ARG A 84 5.23 0.47 12.37
N ALA A 85 6.55 0.26 12.24
CA ALA A 85 7.13 -1.09 12.34
C ALA A 85 6.85 -1.78 13.69
N GLY A 86 6.67 -1.00 14.76
CA GLY A 86 6.42 -1.56 16.10
C GLY A 86 7.64 -2.32 16.62
N VAL A 87 7.39 -3.44 17.31
CA VAL A 87 8.44 -4.24 17.96
C VAL A 87 8.78 -5.55 17.23
N ASP A 88 8.08 -5.87 16.15
CA ASP A 88 8.36 -7.09 15.37
C ASP A 88 9.50 -6.85 14.38
N PRO A 89 10.67 -7.51 14.55
CA PRO A 89 11.81 -7.29 13.67
C PRO A 89 11.54 -7.72 12.21
N ARG A 90 10.60 -8.64 11.98
CA ARG A 90 10.22 -9.07 10.62
C ARG A 90 9.45 -7.96 9.91
N VAL A 91 8.54 -7.29 10.64
CA VAL A 91 7.81 -6.12 10.13
C VAL A 91 8.77 -4.96 9.90
N THR A 92 9.70 -4.71 10.83
CA THR A 92 10.74 -3.69 10.67
C THR A 92 11.55 -3.92 9.39
N ALA A 93 12.06 -5.14 9.18
CA ALA A 93 12.84 -5.49 7.99
C ALA A 93 12.01 -5.32 6.70
N LEU A 94 10.72 -5.62 6.73
CA LEU A 94 9.82 -5.42 5.61
C LEU A 94 9.62 -3.94 5.28
N LEU A 95 9.37 -3.10 6.30
CA LEU A 95 9.13 -1.67 6.10
C LEU A 95 10.40 -0.88 5.77
N ASP A 96 11.58 -1.38 6.14
CA ASP A 96 12.89 -0.80 5.79
C ASP A 96 13.44 -1.29 4.43
N SER A 97 12.69 -2.13 3.73
CA SER A 97 13.12 -2.69 2.45
C SER A 97 12.95 -1.71 1.28
N SER A 98 13.73 -1.90 0.21
CA SER A 98 13.58 -1.15 -1.05
C SER A 98 12.19 -1.32 -1.69
N ASP A 99 11.50 -2.43 -1.38
CA ASP A 99 10.13 -2.66 -1.84
C ASP A 99 9.15 -1.62 -1.28
N ASN A 100 9.46 -1.04 -0.11
CA ASN A 100 8.69 0.04 0.51
C ASN A 100 9.12 1.43 0.06
N CYS A 101 10.15 1.57 -0.77
CA CYS A 101 10.72 2.86 -1.13
C CYS A 101 10.29 3.32 -2.52
N VAL A 102 10.08 4.64 -2.66
CA VAL A 102 9.86 5.33 -3.94
C VAL A 102 10.61 6.66 -3.96
N CYS A 103 10.91 7.14 -5.18
CA CYS A 103 11.48 8.46 -5.37
C CYS A 103 10.38 9.52 -5.22
N ALA A 104 10.54 10.47 -4.30
CA ALA A 104 9.59 11.56 -4.07
C ALA A 104 10.32 12.88 -3.89
N CYS A 105 9.72 14.01 -4.28
CA CYS A 105 10.28 15.31 -3.91
C CYS A 105 10.00 15.60 -2.43
N LYS A 106 10.85 16.42 -1.80
CA LYS A 106 10.72 16.80 -0.39
C LYS A 106 9.33 17.34 -0.04
N LYS A 107 8.69 18.07 -0.96
CA LYS A 107 7.33 18.62 -0.77
C LYS A 107 6.29 17.50 -0.64
N CYS A 108 6.27 16.53 -1.55
CA CYS A 108 5.34 15.41 -1.50
C CYS A 108 5.61 14.51 -0.29
N ASN A 109 6.88 14.18 -0.02
CA ASN A 109 7.28 13.37 1.12
C ASN A 109 6.86 14.03 2.45
N SER A 110 7.13 15.33 2.65
CA SER A 110 6.70 16.06 3.84
C SER A 110 5.17 16.18 3.96
N SER A 111 4.46 16.35 2.84
CA SER A 111 2.98 16.39 2.83
C SER A 111 2.37 15.04 3.22
N LYS A 112 2.96 13.93 2.77
CA LYS A 112 2.54 12.59 3.15
C LYS A 112 2.86 12.30 4.62
N GLY A 113 4.06 12.64 5.07
CA GLY A 113 4.49 12.45 6.45
C GLY A 113 4.36 10.99 6.91
N SER A 114 3.74 10.77 8.08
CA SER A 114 3.53 9.44 8.67
C SER A 114 2.26 8.71 8.17
N LYS A 115 1.61 9.24 7.13
CA LYS A 115 0.44 8.60 6.50
C LYS A 115 0.90 7.57 5.48
N ASP A 116 0.13 6.48 5.31
CA ASP A 116 0.24 5.68 4.11
C ASP A 116 -0.46 6.37 2.91
N VAL A 117 -0.38 5.74 1.74
CA VAL A 117 -0.91 6.36 0.51
C VAL A 117 -2.42 6.50 0.50
N PHE A 118 -3.17 5.57 1.10
CA PHE A 118 -4.63 5.69 1.18
C PHE A 118 -5.06 6.77 2.16
N GLU A 119 -4.39 6.88 3.31
CA GLU A 119 -4.63 7.94 4.27
C GLU A 119 -4.27 9.33 3.72
N TRP A 120 -3.24 9.40 2.87
CA TRP A 120 -2.81 10.68 2.30
C TRP A 120 -3.71 11.14 1.15
N TYR A 121 -4.10 10.24 0.24
CA TYR A 121 -4.99 10.58 -0.87
C TYR A 121 -6.45 10.64 -0.46
N GLY A 122 -6.87 9.85 0.54
CA GLY A 122 -8.26 9.67 0.95
C GLY A 122 -9.03 8.69 0.05
N SER A 123 -10.16 8.20 0.56
CA SER A 123 -10.99 7.20 -0.11
C SER A 123 -11.48 7.62 -1.49
N ASP A 124 -11.78 8.92 -1.66
CA ASP A 124 -12.38 9.47 -2.88
C ASP A 124 -11.36 9.66 -4.01
N ASN A 125 -10.07 9.74 -3.66
CA ASN A 125 -8.97 10.03 -4.60
C ASN A 125 -8.05 8.82 -4.86
N THR A 126 -8.49 7.62 -4.55
CA THR A 126 -7.68 6.39 -4.77
C THR A 126 -7.30 6.18 -6.23
N GLY A 127 -8.09 6.74 -7.17
CA GLY A 127 -7.79 6.75 -8.59
C GLY A 127 -6.56 7.58 -8.97
N ASP A 128 -6.21 8.57 -8.15
CA ASP A 128 -5.08 9.48 -8.40
C ASP A 128 -3.75 8.92 -7.87
N ILE A 129 -3.79 7.86 -7.07
CA ILE A 129 -2.57 7.19 -6.60
C ILE A 129 -1.81 6.67 -7.82
N PRO A 130 -0.52 7.02 -7.99
CA PRO A 130 0.28 6.53 -9.09
C PRO A 130 0.31 5.00 -9.13
N ARG A 131 0.17 4.43 -10.32
CA ARG A 131 0.09 2.97 -10.50
C ARG A 131 1.25 2.21 -9.87
N LEU A 132 2.47 2.72 -10.00
CA LEU A 132 3.66 2.14 -9.38
C LEU A 132 3.53 2.09 -7.85
N VAL A 133 3.13 3.20 -7.24
CA VAL A 133 2.98 3.32 -5.79
C VAL A 133 1.91 2.35 -5.28
N LEU A 134 0.73 2.35 -5.92
CA LEU A 134 -0.36 1.45 -5.52
C LEU A 134 0.01 -0.02 -5.68
N SER A 135 0.73 -0.38 -6.75
CA SER A 135 1.21 -1.72 -6.98
C SER A 135 2.18 -2.18 -5.89
N LYS A 136 3.19 -1.35 -5.57
CA LYS A 136 4.15 -1.64 -4.49
C LYS A 136 3.43 -1.73 -3.14
N PHE A 137 2.52 -0.80 -2.86
CA PHE A 137 1.73 -0.80 -1.63
C PHE A 137 0.94 -2.10 -1.44
N LEU A 138 0.18 -2.53 -2.46
CA LEU A 138 -0.65 -3.75 -2.34
C LEU A 138 0.20 -5.01 -2.14
N LYS A 139 1.36 -5.11 -2.79
CA LYS A 139 2.30 -6.23 -2.57
C LYS A 139 2.89 -6.20 -1.17
N LEU A 140 3.28 -5.01 -0.72
CA LEU A 140 3.82 -4.81 0.63
C LEU A 140 2.76 -5.13 1.68
N ALA A 141 1.52 -4.66 1.50
CA ALA A 141 0.40 -4.96 2.38
C ALA A 141 0.14 -6.48 2.47
N HIS A 142 0.16 -7.20 1.34
CA HIS A 142 0.03 -8.65 1.38
C HIS A 142 1.13 -9.30 2.24
N ARG A 143 2.39 -8.95 2.01
CA ARG A 143 3.53 -9.49 2.80
C ARG A 143 3.44 -9.09 4.26
N LEU A 144 3.00 -7.87 4.55
CA LEU A 144 2.79 -7.38 5.90
C LEU A 144 1.76 -8.23 6.65
N HIS A 145 0.58 -8.41 6.06
CA HIS A 145 -0.49 -9.21 6.66
C HIS A 145 -0.14 -10.71 6.72
N GLU A 146 0.59 -11.23 5.74
CA GLU A 146 1.13 -12.59 5.78
C GLU A 146 2.11 -12.76 6.95
N THR A 147 3.04 -11.82 7.13
CA THR A 147 4.01 -11.83 8.24
C THR A 147 3.34 -11.77 9.61
N GLN A 148 2.24 -11.04 9.71
CA GLN A 148 1.45 -10.88 10.95
C GLN A 148 0.40 -11.99 11.15
N GLY A 149 0.15 -12.85 10.16
CA GLY A 149 -0.91 -13.86 10.20
C GLY A 149 -2.33 -13.27 10.15
N THR A 150 -2.51 -12.11 9.51
CA THR A 150 -3.76 -11.32 9.53
C THR A 150 -4.46 -11.26 8.17
N LEU A 151 -3.99 -12.01 7.16
CA LEU A 151 -4.58 -12.01 5.82
C LEU A 151 -6.07 -12.40 5.79
N ASP A 152 -6.51 -13.25 6.72
CA ASP A 152 -7.88 -13.76 6.77
C ASP A 152 -8.76 -13.03 7.79
N LEU A 153 -8.25 -11.94 8.42
CA LEU A 153 -9.05 -11.06 9.25
C LEU A 153 -10.05 -10.24 8.42
N GLN A 154 -11.15 -9.86 9.06
CA GLN A 154 -12.24 -9.09 8.44
C GLN A 154 -12.18 -7.59 8.76
N ASP A 155 -11.47 -7.22 9.82
CA ASP A 155 -11.39 -5.84 10.33
C ASP A 155 -10.14 -5.71 11.22
N PRO A 156 -8.94 -5.58 10.62
CA PRO A 156 -7.69 -5.48 11.38
C PRO A 156 -7.57 -4.19 12.19
N ASN A 157 -8.15 -3.09 11.72
CA ASN A 157 -8.09 -1.80 12.40
C ASN A 157 -9.16 -1.64 13.49
N MET A 158 -10.13 -2.58 13.57
CA MET A 158 -11.20 -2.67 14.59
C MET A 158 -12.15 -1.47 14.57
N ASP A 159 -12.45 -0.91 13.40
CA ASP A 159 -13.42 0.18 13.24
C ASP A 159 -14.83 -0.31 12.82
N GLY A 160 -15.00 -1.61 12.60
CA GLY A 160 -16.26 -2.25 12.22
C GLY A 160 -16.48 -2.38 10.72
N VAL A 161 -15.55 -1.94 9.89
CA VAL A 161 -15.68 -1.92 8.43
C VAL A 161 -14.40 -2.43 7.76
N LEU A 162 -14.52 -3.43 6.89
CA LEU A 162 -13.40 -3.82 6.03
C LEU A 162 -13.27 -2.83 4.87
N ASP A 163 -12.19 -2.05 4.86
CA ASP A 163 -11.92 -1.11 3.79
C ASP A 163 -10.41 -0.90 3.50
N ILE A 164 -10.08 0.05 2.63
CA ILE A 164 -8.70 0.31 2.22
C ILE A 164 -7.76 0.71 3.36
N TYR A 165 -8.29 1.22 4.47
CA TYR A 165 -7.49 1.63 5.63
C TYR A 165 -7.02 0.44 6.47
N ASP A 166 -7.62 -0.75 6.28
CA ASP A 166 -7.13 -1.99 6.86
C ASP A 166 -5.81 -2.47 6.26
N LEU A 167 -5.53 -2.08 5.02
CA LEU A 167 -4.40 -2.61 4.24
C LEU A 167 -3.02 -2.18 4.78
N GLY A 168 -2.94 -1.02 5.42
CA GLY A 168 -1.70 -0.50 6.02
C GLY A 168 -1.54 -0.78 7.51
N VAL A 169 -2.36 -1.67 8.08
CA VAL A 169 -2.41 -1.91 9.52
C VAL A 169 -1.26 -2.76 10.01
N VAL A 170 -0.52 -2.24 10.99
CA VAL A 170 0.47 -2.98 11.77
C VAL A 170 -0.10 -3.26 13.16
N ILE A 171 -0.52 -4.49 13.41
CA ILE A 171 -1.21 -4.88 14.66
C ILE A 171 -0.37 -4.57 15.91
N THR A 172 0.93 -4.90 15.88
CA THR A 172 1.82 -4.64 17.01
C THR A 172 1.97 -3.16 17.32
N TYR A 173 1.92 -2.30 16.29
CA TYR A 173 1.92 -0.84 16.44
C TYR A 173 0.60 -0.34 17.06
N LEU A 174 -0.55 -0.85 16.61
CA LEU A 174 -1.86 -0.48 17.19
C LEU A 174 -1.94 -0.86 18.66
N ILE A 175 -1.52 -2.07 19.05
CA ILE A 175 -1.49 -2.52 20.43
C ILE A 175 -0.57 -1.64 21.28
N ALA A 176 0.63 -1.32 20.78
CA ALA A 176 1.57 -0.45 21.47
C ALA A 176 1.01 0.97 21.66
N LYS A 177 0.35 1.52 20.64
CA LYS A 177 -0.31 2.82 20.69
C LYS A 177 -1.47 2.83 21.70
N ALA A 178 -2.32 1.83 21.69
CA ALA A 178 -3.44 1.68 22.62
C ALA A 178 -2.98 1.53 24.09
N SER A 179 -1.85 0.86 24.33
CA SER A 179 -1.26 0.67 25.65
C SER A 179 -0.40 1.85 26.15
N GLY A 180 -0.32 2.95 25.39
CA GLY A 180 0.52 4.12 25.73
C GLY A 180 2.03 3.87 25.64
N LYS A 181 2.45 2.74 25.04
CA LYS A 181 3.86 2.32 24.90
C LYS A 181 4.47 2.67 23.53
N ALA A 182 3.71 3.24 22.60
CA ALA A 182 4.24 3.68 21.32
C ALA A 182 5.11 4.90 21.53
N GLN A 183 6.43 4.71 21.49
CA GLN A 183 7.37 5.81 21.39
C GLN A 183 7.19 6.47 20.01
N THR A 184 6.94 7.76 20.00
CA THR A 184 7.12 8.58 18.79
C THR A 184 8.59 8.44 18.39
N PRO A 185 8.92 8.04 17.13
CA PRO A 185 10.32 8.02 16.70
C PRO A 185 10.91 9.41 16.91
N PRO A 186 12.18 9.52 17.28
CA PRO A 186 12.83 10.82 17.33
C PRO A 186 12.72 11.43 15.94
N ASP A 187 12.16 12.64 15.87
CA ASP A 187 12.17 13.45 14.67
C ASP A 187 13.58 13.42 14.10
N ALA A 188 13.71 12.99 12.85
CA ALA A 188 14.95 13.13 12.10
C ALA A 188 15.17 14.64 11.88
N LYS A 189 15.64 15.30 12.93
CA LYS A 189 16.19 16.63 12.83
C LYS A 189 17.57 16.51 12.21
N GLY A 190 17.68 16.98 11.02
CA GLY A 190 18.81 17.70 10.51
C GLY A 190 20.06 16.90 10.16
N SER A 191 20.39 16.85 8.94
CA SER A 191 21.63 17.43 8.39
C SER A 191 21.47 17.58 6.89
#